data_266ce088867dcbf54168c473134b7813
#
_entry.id   266ce088867dcbf54168c473134b7813
#
_cell.length_a   1.000
_cell.length_b   1.000
_cell.length_c   1.000
_cell.angle_alpha   90.00
_cell.angle_beta   90.00
_cell.angle_gamma   90.00
#
_symmetry.space_group_name_H-M   'P 1'
#
loop_
_entity.id
_entity.type
_entity.pdbx_description
1 polymer ?
#
loop_
_entity_poly.entity_id
_entity_poly.type
_entity_poly.pdbx_seq_one_letter_code
_entity_poly.pdbx_strand_id
1 'polypeptide(L)'
;MLYVDKYRPKDLSELNYHPHLTEQLESLVASADVPHLLFYGPSGAGKKTRITCLLKALYGPGAHKLKVDQRVFLNPSKRKIEVNLISSNYHTEITPSDAGIYDRLVIQDILKEIAQTQQVDQNAARRFKTVVINEADSLSRDAQAALRRTMEKYMRNMRLILCANSTSRIIAPIRSRCLLLRVGAPKDEDVMRVLRHVAKREKFHLPDNISSDIARNADGNVRKAILVLETLRVPVSYTHLT
;
A
#
# COMPACT_ATOMS: atom_id res chain seq x y z
N MET A 1 -13.16 -15.63 0.03
CA MET A 1 -12.38 -14.41 0.28
C MET A 1 -11.43 -14.68 1.42
N LEU A 2 -10.13 -14.44 1.22
CA LEU A 2 -9.11 -14.74 2.23
C LEU A 2 -9.28 -13.84 3.47
N TYR A 3 -8.91 -14.37 4.65
CA TYR A 3 -8.97 -13.60 5.91
C TYR A 3 -8.15 -12.32 5.86
N VAL A 4 -7.01 -12.35 5.16
CA VAL A 4 -6.14 -11.19 4.94
C VAL A 4 -6.87 -10.02 4.30
N ASP A 5 -7.80 -10.28 3.38
CA ASP A 5 -8.56 -9.24 2.68
C ASP A 5 -9.88 -8.92 3.39
N LYS A 6 -10.54 -9.94 3.96
CA LYS A 6 -11.81 -9.81 4.68
C LYS A 6 -11.68 -8.94 5.93
N TYR A 7 -10.58 -9.09 6.69
CA TYR A 7 -10.32 -8.40 7.96
C TYR A 7 -9.28 -7.29 7.85
N ARG A 8 -8.99 -6.83 6.63
CA ARG A 8 -8.07 -5.72 6.43
C ARG A 8 -8.68 -4.44 7.03
N PRO A 9 -7.97 -3.74 7.94
CA PRO A 9 -8.41 -2.45 8.46
C PRO A 9 -8.73 -1.47 7.34
N LYS A 10 -9.82 -0.74 7.50
CA LYS A 10 -10.29 0.26 6.52
C LYS A 10 -10.11 1.69 7.02
N ASP A 11 -10.01 1.87 8.32
CA ASP A 11 -9.84 3.16 8.98
C ASP A 11 -8.52 3.22 9.77
N LEU A 12 -7.99 4.43 9.97
CA LEU A 12 -6.78 4.63 10.78
C LEU A 12 -7.01 4.18 12.23
N SER A 13 -8.21 4.36 12.77
CA SER A 13 -8.60 3.95 14.12
C SER A 13 -8.63 2.42 14.33
N GLU A 14 -8.74 1.64 13.26
CA GLU A 14 -8.72 0.18 13.33
C GLU A 14 -7.30 -0.42 13.38
N LEU A 15 -6.26 0.41 13.25
CA LEU A 15 -4.87 -0.03 13.26
C LEU A 15 -4.41 -0.36 14.67
N ASN A 16 -4.10 -1.63 14.94
CA ASN A 16 -3.86 -2.17 16.28
C ASN A 16 -2.41 -2.08 16.77
N TYR A 17 -1.46 -1.60 15.95
CA TYR A 17 -0.03 -1.50 16.29
C TYR A 17 0.61 -0.26 15.68
N HIS A 18 1.73 0.20 16.27
CA HIS A 18 2.43 1.45 15.95
C HIS A 18 1.55 2.71 16.10
N PRO A 19 1.02 3.01 17.32
CA PRO A 19 0.14 4.15 17.55
C PRO A 19 0.77 5.48 17.13
N HIS A 20 2.05 5.72 17.42
CA HIS A 20 2.75 6.93 17.00
C HIS A 20 2.73 7.18 15.49
N LEU A 21 2.83 6.09 14.70
CA LEU A 21 2.72 6.23 13.24
C LEU A 21 1.29 6.59 12.83
N THR A 22 0.30 6.05 13.52
CA THR A 22 -1.11 6.39 13.28
C THR A 22 -1.38 7.86 13.60
N GLU A 23 -0.90 8.36 14.73
CA GLU A 23 -0.98 9.77 15.13
C GLU A 23 -0.28 10.70 14.11
N GLN A 24 0.88 10.30 13.59
CA GLN A 24 1.54 11.03 12.51
C GLN A 24 0.71 11.09 11.24
N LEU A 25 0.05 9.98 10.86
CA LEU A 25 -0.82 9.94 9.69
C LEU A 25 -2.06 10.81 9.90
N GLU A 26 -2.67 10.80 11.07
CA GLU A 26 -3.81 11.66 11.43
C GLU A 26 -3.42 13.14 11.39
N SER A 27 -2.25 13.49 11.91
CA SER A 27 -1.71 14.86 11.82
C SER A 27 -1.49 15.30 10.38
N LEU A 28 -1.00 14.40 9.50
CA LEU A 28 -0.87 14.68 8.07
C LEU A 28 -2.22 14.88 7.39
N VAL A 29 -3.24 14.12 7.78
CA VAL A 29 -4.61 14.30 7.27
C VAL A 29 -5.18 15.65 7.70
N ALA A 30 -4.91 16.07 8.94
CA ALA A 30 -5.37 17.37 9.45
C ALA A 30 -4.64 18.56 8.82
N SER A 31 -3.43 18.36 8.29
CA SER A 31 -2.66 19.42 7.64
C SER A 31 -3.27 19.83 6.27
N ALA A 32 -3.13 21.08 5.91
CA ALA A 32 -3.65 21.61 4.64
C ALA A 32 -2.93 21.03 3.42
N ASP A 33 -1.65 20.73 3.55
CA ASP A 33 -0.81 20.16 2.49
C ASP A 33 -0.14 18.87 2.95
N VAL A 34 -0.13 17.86 2.07
CA VAL A 34 0.50 16.57 2.31
C VAL A 34 1.73 16.48 1.40
N PRO A 35 2.93 16.26 1.94
CA PRO A 35 4.13 16.09 1.12
C PRO A 35 4.09 14.75 0.36
N HIS A 36 5.08 14.53 -0.52
CA HIS A 36 5.32 13.19 -1.02
C HIS A 36 5.72 12.27 0.13
N LEU A 37 5.19 11.04 0.13
CA LEU A 37 5.40 10.07 1.21
C LEU A 37 6.20 8.87 0.71
N LEU A 38 7.06 8.32 1.57
CA LEU A 38 7.73 7.05 1.34
C LEU A 38 7.51 6.13 2.53
N PHE A 39 6.61 5.16 2.37
CA PHE A 39 6.41 4.08 3.32
C PHE A 39 7.45 2.98 3.09
N TYR A 40 8.21 2.66 4.12
CA TYR A 40 9.23 1.61 4.02
C TYR A 40 9.23 0.70 5.25
N GLY A 41 9.63 -0.55 5.05
CA GLY A 41 9.69 -1.56 6.11
C GLY A 41 9.48 -2.98 5.57
N PRO A 42 9.58 -4.01 6.42
CA PRO A 42 9.55 -5.39 5.97
C PRO A 42 8.23 -5.77 5.29
N SER A 43 8.28 -6.83 4.49
CA SER A 43 7.09 -7.37 3.84
C SER A 43 6.09 -7.86 4.87
N GLY A 44 4.79 -7.65 4.62
CA GLY A 44 3.73 -8.07 5.52
C GLY A 44 3.52 -7.22 6.78
N ALA A 45 4.32 -6.16 7.01
CA ALA A 45 4.20 -5.26 8.16
C ALA A 45 3.01 -4.27 8.06
N GLY A 46 2.18 -4.34 7.02
CA GLY A 46 0.97 -3.52 6.90
C GLY A 46 1.16 -2.17 6.20
N LYS A 47 2.23 -1.96 5.42
CA LYS A 47 2.44 -0.72 4.65
C LYS A 47 1.25 -0.37 3.77
N LYS A 48 0.81 -1.30 2.91
CA LYS A 48 -0.30 -1.06 1.97
C LYS A 48 -1.62 -0.78 2.70
N THR A 49 -1.87 -1.45 3.81
CA THR A 49 -3.06 -1.20 4.65
C THR A 49 -3.07 0.25 5.17
N ARG A 50 -1.93 0.75 5.69
CA ARG A 50 -1.82 2.13 6.15
C ARG A 50 -2.00 3.15 5.03
N ILE A 51 -1.45 2.86 3.85
CA ILE A 51 -1.65 3.72 2.66
C ILE A 51 -3.14 3.78 2.30
N THR A 52 -3.84 2.65 2.29
CA THR A 52 -5.28 2.60 1.98
C THR A 52 -6.11 3.35 3.03
N CYS A 53 -5.81 3.18 4.33
CA CYS A 53 -6.46 3.92 5.40
C CYS A 53 -6.20 5.44 5.30
N LEU A 54 -4.96 5.84 4.97
CA LEU A 54 -4.60 7.24 4.74
C LEU A 54 -5.39 7.85 3.57
N LEU A 55 -5.49 7.13 2.44
CA LEU A 55 -6.26 7.58 1.27
C LEU A 55 -7.74 7.76 1.62
N LYS A 56 -8.31 6.84 2.41
CA LYS A 56 -9.69 6.98 2.90
C LYS A 56 -9.84 8.19 3.81
N ALA A 57 -8.89 8.43 4.69
CA ALA A 57 -8.91 9.60 5.59
C ALA A 57 -8.78 10.92 4.83
N LEU A 58 -7.99 10.96 3.72
CA LEU A 58 -7.79 12.15 2.89
C LEU A 58 -8.98 12.47 1.98
N TYR A 59 -9.61 11.45 1.39
CA TYR A 59 -10.59 11.60 0.31
C TYR A 59 -11.99 11.05 0.66
N GLY A 60 -12.14 10.49 1.85
CA GLY A 60 -13.39 9.88 2.28
C GLY A 60 -13.66 8.51 1.66
N PRO A 61 -14.89 7.98 1.82
CA PRO A 61 -15.25 6.62 1.40
C PRO A 61 -15.16 6.39 -0.12
N GLY A 62 -15.19 7.46 -0.92
CA GLY A 62 -15.03 7.39 -2.38
C GLY A 62 -13.67 6.83 -2.83
N ALA A 63 -12.64 6.90 -1.98
CA ALA A 63 -11.31 6.34 -2.26
C ALA A 63 -11.33 4.80 -2.40
N HIS A 64 -12.31 4.11 -1.83
CA HIS A 64 -12.45 2.65 -1.93
C HIS A 64 -13.19 2.17 -3.20
N LYS A 65 -13.77 3.09 -3.99
CA LYS A 65 -14.38 2.73 -5.28
C LYS A 65 -13.29 2.55 -6.33
N LEU A 66 -12.67 1.39 -6.31
CA LEU A 66 -11.55 1.05 -7.19
C LEU A 66 -12.07 0.45 -8.50
N LYS A 67 -11.43 0.86 -9.60
CA LYS A 67 -11.55 0.25 -10.93
C LYS A 67 -10.21 -0.31 -11.31
N VAL A 68 -10.21 -1.47 -11.92
CA VAL A 68 -9.00 -2.07 -12.51
C VAL A 68 -9.01 -1.72 -13.99
N ASP A 69 -8.07 -0.90 -14.40
CA ASP A 69 -7.89 -0.50 -15.80
C ASP A 69 -6.61 -1.16 -16.33
N GLN A 70 -6.71 -1.80 -17.48
CA GLN A 70 -5.53 -2.32 -18.17
C GLN A 70 -5.08 -1.30 -19.22
N ARG A 71 -3.84 -0.83 -19.08
CA ARG A 71 -3.23 0.09 -20.05
C ARG A 71 -2.19 -0.60 -20.88
N VAL A 72 -2.22 -0.31 -22.17
CA VAL A 72 -1.27 -0.83 -23.14
C VAL A 72 -0.33 0.28 -23.58
N PHE A 73 0.95 0.10 -23.32
CA PHE A 73 2.02 1.00 -23.74
C PHE A 73 2.74 0.38 -24.94
N LEU A 74 3.14 1.23 -25.88
CA LEU A 74 3.96 0.81 -27.01
C LEU A 74 5.42 1.20 -26.71
N ASN A 75 6.31 0.23 -26.71
CA ASN A 75 7.72 0.53 -26.66
C ASN A 75 8.23 1.07 -28.02
N PRO A 76 9.45 1.61 -28.10
CA PRO A 76 10.05 2.07 -29.35
C PRO A 76 10.10 1.00 -30.45
N SER A 77 10.11 -0.29 -30.06
CA SER A 77 10.07 -1.45 -30.97
C SER A 77 8.64 -1.91 -31.31
N LYS A 78 7.62 -1.09 -31.04
CA LYS A 78 6.19 -1.35 -31.27
C LYS A 78 5.63 -2.60 -30.57
N ARG A 79 6.32 -3.12 -29.53
CA ARG A 79 5.76 -4.18 -28.70
C ARG A 79 4.80 -3.60 -27.67
N LYS A 80 3.69 -4.28 -27.46
CA LYS A 80 2.69 -3.92 -26.46
C LYS A 80 3.18 -4.35 -25.07
N ILE A 81 3.10 -3.44 -24.12
CA ILE A 81 3.38 -3.67 -22.69
C ILE A 81 2.07 -3.40 -21.97
N GLU A 82 1.54 -4.42 -21.34
CA GLU A 82 0.29 -4.32 -20.58
C GLU A 82 0.62 -4.09 -19.11
N VAL A 83 0.04 -3.05 -18.56
CA VAL A 83 0.21 -2.70 -17.14
C VAL A 83 -1.17 -2.55 -16.51
N ASN A 84 -1.39 -3.25 -15.41
CA ASN A 84 -2.62 -3.12 -14.64
C ASN A 84 -2.52 -1.91 -13.72
N LEU A 85 -3.51 -1.04 -13.82
CA LEU A 85 -3.69 0.12 -12.97
C LEU A 85 -4.91 -0.09 -12.09
N ILE A 86 -4.80 0.26 -10.84
CA ILE A 86 -5.95 0.34 -9.95
C ILE A 86 -6.24 1.83 -9.75
N SER A 87 -7.35 2.28 -10.27
CA SER A 87 -7.70 3.70 -10.26
C SER A 87 -8.98 3.98 -9.47
N SER A 88 -9.02 5.14 -8.85
CA SER A 88 -10.22 5.77 -8.32
C SER A 88 -10.30 7.20 -8.84
N ASN A 89 -11.38 7.92 -8.53
CA ASN A 89 -11.50 9.34 -8.89
C ASN A 89 -10.40 10.21 -8.27
N TYR A 90 -9.79 9.76 -7.16
CA TYR A 90 -8.86 10.54 -6.32
C TYR A 90 -7.43 10.05 -6.38
N HIS A 91 -7.23 8.75 -6.61
CA HIS A 91 -5.88 8.17 -6.65
C HIS A 91 -5.75 7.07 -7.68
N THR A 92 -4.51 6.80 -8.06
CA THR A 92 -4.13 5.70 -8.95
C THR A 92 -2.99 4.92 -8.32
N GLU A 93 -3.14 3.59 -8.24
CA GLU A 93 -2.07 2.68 -7.81
C GLU A 93 -1.44 2.03 -9.03
N ILE A 94 -0.12 2.00 -9.05
CA ILE A 94 0.68 1.37 -10.10
C ILE A 94 1.78 0.50 -9.50
N THR A 95 2.12 -0.56 -10.22
CA THR A 95 3.28 -1.42 -9.93
C THR A 95 4.18 -1.46 -11.16
N PRO A 96 5.05 -0.45 -11.35
CA PRO A 96 5.83 -0.32 -12.58
C PRO A 96 6.85 -1.44 -12.78
N SER A 97 7.23 -2.16 -11.71
CA SER A 97 8.09 -3.34 -11.77
C SER A 97 7.53 -4.45 -12.68
N ASP A 98 6.21 -4.51 -12.87
CA ASP A 98 5.56 -5.47 -13.79
C ASP A 98 5.94 -5.22 -15.25
N ALA A 99 6.31 -3.99 -15.61
CA ALA A 99 6.80 -3.63 -16.94
C ALA A 99 8.28 -3.98 -17.20
N GLY A 100 8.98 -4.49 -16.19
CA GLY A 100 10.40 -4.89 -16.27
C GLY A 100 11.29 -3.73 -16.72
N ILE A 101 12.03 -3.91 -17.81
CA ILE A 101 12.99 -2.91 -18.35
C ILE A 101 12.33 -1.65 -18.90
N TYR A 102 11.01 -1.63 -19.06
CA TYR A 102 10.23 -0.50 -19.56
C TYR A 102 9.58 0.34 -18.46
N ASP A 103 9.93 0.10 -17.20
CA ASP A 103 9.42 0.80 -16.02
C ASP A 103 9.52 2.33 -16.14
N ARG A 104 10.62 2.84 -16.70
CA ARG A 104 10.83 4.27 -16.96
C ARG A 104 9.75 4.85 -17.89
N LEU A 105 9.43 4.15 -18.97
CA LEU A 105 8.47 4.60 -19.98
C LEU A 105 7.07 4.66 -19.37
N VAL A 106 6.68 3.59 -18.69
CA VAL A 106 5.41 3.48 -17.99
C VAL A 106 5.24 4.60 -16.96
N ILE A 107 6.25 4.85 -16.13
CA ILE A 107 6.21 5.93 -15.14
C ILE A 107 6.04 7.29 -15.80
N GLN A 108 6.82 7.59 -16.83
CA GLN A 108 6.77 8.90 -17.50
C GLN A 108 5.40 9.17 -18.11
N ASP A 109 4.84 8.21 -18.84
CA ASP A 109 3.58 8.37 -19.55
C ASP A 109 2.39 8.45 -18.59
N ILE A 110 2.31 7.52 -17.62
CA ILE A 110 1.21 7.51 -16.65
C ILE A 110 1.21 8.79 -15.80
N LEU A 111 2.37 9.16 -15.24
CA LEU A 111 2.43 10.33 -14.37
C LEU A 111 2.15 11.62 -15.14
N LYS A 112 2.56 11.71 -16.39
CA LYS A 112 2.26 12.85 -17.26
C LYS A 112 0.76 12.95 -17.53
N GLU A 113 0.11 11.83 -17.86
CA GLU A 113 -1.34 11.77 -18.08
C GLU A 113 -2.12 12.18 -16.83
N ILE A 114 -1.78 11.59 -15.67
CA ILE A 114 -2.45 11.91 -14.40
C ILE A 114 -2.26 13.38 -14.03
N ALA A 115 -1.05 13.92 -14.21
CA ALA A 115 -0.75 15.30 -13.88
C ALA A 115 -1.44 16.32 -14.79
N GLN A 116 -1.75 15.94 -16.04
CA GLN A 116 -2.48 16.77 -17.01
C GLN A 116 -3.99 16.67 -16.84
N THR A 117 -4.50 15.57 -16.28
CA THR A 117 -5.93 15.39 -16.04
C THR A 117 -6.32 16.18 -14.79
N GLN A 118 -7.14 17.21 -14.97
CA GLN A 118 -7.69 17.97 -13.83
C GLN A 118 -8.59 17.09 -12.98
N GLN A 119 -8.66 17.39 -11.69
CA GLN A 119 -9.59 16.72 -10.80
C GLN A 119 -11.01 17.12 -11.17
N VAL A 120 -11.86 16.13 -11.45
CA VAL A 120 -13.24 16.36 -11.93
C VAL A 120 -14.13 16.92 -10.81
N ASP A 121 -13.85 16.56 -9.57
CA ASP A 121 -14.61 17.03 -8.41
C ASP A 121 -14.09 18.39 -7.91
N GLN A 122 -14.78 19.46 -8.27
CA GLN A 122 -14.48 20.81 -7.76
C GLN A 122 -14.74 20.94 -6.24
N ASN A 123 -15.56 20.06 -5.67
CA ASN A 123 -15.88 19.99 -4.24
C ASN A 123 -14.97 19.04 -3.46
N ALA A 124 -13.96 18.44 -4.08
CA ALA A 124 -13.03 17.57 -3.37
C ALA A 124 -12.26 18.35 -2.30
N ALA A 125 -12.19 17.80 -1.11
CA ALA A 125 -11.46 18.37 0.04
C ALA A 125 -9.99 18.67 -0.27
N ARG A 126 -9.42 18.03 -1.28
CA ARG A 126 -8.03 18.17 -1.71
C ARG A 126 -7.95 18.39 -3.22
N ARG A 127 -7.16 19.39 -3.65
CA ARG A 127 -7.01 19.77 -5.07
C ARG A 127 -5.96 18.97 -5.84
N PHE A 128 -5.30 17.99 -5.22
CA PHE A 128 -4.29 17.16 -5.86
C PHE A 128 -4.74 15.71 -6.00
N LYS A 129 -4.27 15.04 -7.03
CA LYS A 129 -4.41 13.59 -7.18
C LYS A 129 -3.25 12.87 -6.51
N THR A 130 -3.52 11.70 -5.93
CA THR A 130 -2.49 10.86 -5.34
C THR A 130 -2.12 9.71 -6.27
N VAL A 131 -0.83 9.46 -6.46
CA VAL A 131 -0.35 8.27 -7.15
C VAL A 131 0.44 7.42 -6.17
N VAL A 132 0.01 6.17 -6.04
CA VAL A 132 0.68 5.16 -5.22
C VAL A 132 1.56 4.30 -6.10
N ILE A 133 2.85 4.28 -5.83
CA ILE A 133 3.81 3.43 -6.53
C ILE A 133 4.21 2.28 -5.61
N ASN A 134 3.73 1.09 -5.93
CA ASN A 134 4.11 -0.13 -5.23
C ASN A 134 5.52 -0.56 -5.66
N GLU A 135 6.22 -1.26 -4.76
CA GLU A 135 7.55 -1.82 -5.01
C GLU A 135 8.56 -0.81 -5.58
N ALA A 136 8.56 0.41 -5.02
CA ALA A 136 9.43 1.49 -5.48
C ALA A 136 10.93 1.15 -5.40
N ASP A 137 11.32 0.20 -4.57
CA ASP A 137 12.68 -0.33 -4.46
C ASP A 137 13.06 -1.31 -5.59
N SER A 138 12.11 -1.76 -6.40
CA SER A 138 12.34 -2.58 -7.60
C SER A 138 12.56 -1.76 -8.87
N LEU A 139 12.30 -0.44 -8.81
CA LEU A 139 12.47 0.46 -9.95
C LEU A 139 13.92 0.59 -10.40
N SER A 140 14.13 0.63 -11.71
CA SER A 140 15.43 0.93 -12.30
C SER A 140 15.92 2.34 -11.90
N ARG A 141 17.22 2.58 -11.94
CA ARG A 141 17.78 3.91 -11.65
C ARG A 141 17.26 4.99 -12.61
N ASP A 142 17.03 4.62 -13.86
CA ASP A 142 16.50 5.53 -14.88
C ASP A 142 15.04 5.87 -14.63
N ALA A 143 14.22 4.90 -14.19
CA ALA A 143 12.85 5.14 -13.78
C ALA A 143 12.78 6.04 -12.54
N GLN A 144 13.65 5.83 -11.57
CA GLN A 144 13.75 6.69 -10.39
C GLN A 144 14.21 8.12 -10.75
N ALA A 145 15.14 8.28 -11.69
CA ALA A 145 15.56 9.59 -12.18
C ALA A 145 14.42 10.33 -12.92
N ALA A 146 13.62 9.59 -13.68
CA ALA A 146 12.42 10.13 -14.33
C ALA A 146 11.36 10.53 -13.30
N LEU A 147 11.13 9.69 -12.30
CA LEU A 147 10.22 9.97 -11.19
C LEU A 147 10.61 11.26 -10.45
N ARG A 148 11.89 11.46 -10.15
CA ARG A 148 12.39 12.69 -9.55
C ARG A 148 11.99 13.93 -10.34
N ARG A 149 12.22 13.93 -11.66
CA ARG A 149 11.85 15.06 -12.54
C ARG A 149 10.35 15.35 -12.51
N THR A 150 9.55 14.30 -12.48
CA THR A 150 8.10 14.41 -12.41
C THR A 150 7.63 14.98 -11.06
N MET A 151 8.25 14.56 -9.96
CA MET A 151 7.98 15.11 -8.62
C MET A 151 8.20 16.62 -8.59
N GLU A 152 9.30 17.11 -9.19
CA GLU A 152 9.63 18.54 -9.24
C GLU A 152 8.65 19.31 -10.13
N LYS A 153 8.30 18.75 -11.28
CA LYS A 153 7.47 19.44 -12.29
C LYS A 153 5.99 19.54 -11.90
N TYR A 154 5.44 18.48 -11.27
CA TYR A 154 3.99 18.37 -11.05
C TYR A 154 3.60 18.43 -9.57
N MET A 155 4.44 18.97 -8.72
CA MET A 155 4.23 19.06 -7.27
C MET A 155 2.91 19.74 -6.88
N ARG A 156 2.40 20.66 -7.69
CA ARG A 156 1.16 21.39 -7.39
C ARG A 156 -0.09 20.52 -7.56
N ASN A 157 -0.09 19.62 -8.54
CA ASN A 157 -1.29 18.88 -8.96
C ASN A 157 -1.30 17.43 -8.50
N MET A 158 -0.14 16.91 -8.02
CA MET A 158 0.02 15.49 -7.73
C MET A 158 0.85 15.27 -6.47
N ARG A 159 0.46 14.26 -5.69
CA ARG A 159 1.25 13.72 -4.58
C ARG A 159 1.59 12.28 -4.83
N LEU A 160 2.82 11.91 -4.53
CA LEU A 160 3.31 10.54 -4.66
C LEU A 160 3.37 9.87 -3.30
N ILE A 161 2.89 8.65 -3.24
CA ILE A 161 3.05 7.74 -2.12
C ILE A 161 3.84 6.53 -2.63
N LEU A 162 5.09 6.43 -2.19
CA LEU A 162 5.97 5.34 -2.55
C LEU A 162 5.87 4.25 -1.48
N CYS A 163 5.78 2.99 -1.91
CA CYS A 163 5.80 1.83 -1.02
C CYS A 163 7.04 0.98 -1.35
N ALA A 164 7.91 0.78 -0.37
CA ALA A 164 9.17 0.04 -0.54
C ALA A 164 9.42 -0.90 0.64
N ASN A 165 10.19 -1.97 0.43
CA ASN A 165 10.64 -2.82 1.52
C ASN A 165 11.91 -2.23 2.18
N SER A 166 12.78 -1.63 1.38
CA SER A 166 14.00 -0.99 1.86
C SER A 166 14.26 0.34 1.17
N THR A 167 14.87 1.27 1.90
CA THR A 167 15.30 2.56 1.34
C THR A 167 16.65 2.49 0.64
N SER A 168 17.40 1.39 0.78
CA SER A 168 18.77 1.25 0.26
C SER A 168 18.83 1.32 -1.27
N ARG A 169 17.79 0.82 -1.96
CA ARG A 169 17.69 0.83 -3.42
C ARG A 169 17.07 2.11 -3.98
N ILE A 170 16.58 3.01 -3.12
CA ILE A 170 15.98 4.27 -3.53
C ILE A 170 17.06 5.36 -3.53
N ILE A 171 17.17 6.07 -4.66
CA ILE A 171 18.17 7.13 -4.82
C ILE A 171 17.98 8.27 -3.82
N ALA A 172 19.06 8.86 -3.35
CA ALA A 172 19.04 9.95 -2.37
C ALA A 172 18.15 11.14 -2.78
N PRO A 173 18.10 11.57 -4.06
CA PRO A 173 17.24 12.67 -4.48
C PRO A 173 15.73 12.42 -4.33
N ILE A 174 15.27 11.17 -4.39
CA ILE A 174 13.88 10.84 -4.09
C ILE A 174 13.64 10.87 -2.58
N ARG A 175 14.54 10.23 -1.81
CA ARG A 175 14.44 10.19 -0.34
C ARG A 175 14.39 11.59 0.29
N SER A 176 15.17 12.53 -0.22
CA SER A 176 15.19 13.92 0.27
C SER A 176 13.93 14.72 -0.03
N ARG A 177 13.07 14.26 -0.95
CA ARG A 177 11.81 14.91 -1.34
C ARG A 177 10.57 14.26 -0.75
N CYS A 178 10.75 13.17 -0.04
CA CYS A 178 9.66 12.43 0.60
C CYS A 178 9.75 12.51 2.11
N LEU A 179 8.62 12.59 2.77
CA LEU A 179 8.53 12.28 4.20
C LEU A 179 8.65 10.76 4.36
N LEU A 180 9.66 10.34 5.11
CA LEU A 180 9.97 8.94 5.34
C LEU A 180 9.13 8.39 6.50
N LEU A 181 8.29 7.39 6.21
CA LEU A 181 7.41 6.75 7.18
C LEU A 181 7.82 5.28 7.34
N ARG A 182 8.47 4.98 8.45
CA ARG A 182 8.92 3.61 8.74
C ARG A 182 7.77 2.79 9.33
N VAL A 183 7.41 1.71 8.62
CA VAL A 183 6.50 0.69 9.15
C VAL A 183 7.34 -0.51 9.58
N GLY A 184 7.70 -0.55 10.87
CA GLY A 184 8.48 -1.65 11.43
C GLY A 184 7.72 -2.97 11.43
N ALA A 185 8.43 -4.07 11.66
CA ALA A 185 7.79 -5.33 12.00
C ALA A 185 7.00 -5.18 13.31
N PRO A 186 5.72 -5.60 13.39
CA PRO A 186 5.01 -5.64 14.65
C PRO A 186 5.64 -6.67 15.59
N LYS A 187 5.51 -6.46 16.90
CA LYS A 187 5.94 -7.43 17.91
C LYS A 187 5.03 -8.65 17.90
N ASP A 188 5.52 -9.76 18.45
CA ASP A 188 4.71 -10.99 18.56
C ASP A 188 3.39 -10.77 19.27
N GLU A 189 3.36 -9.95 20.32
CA GLU A 189 2.15 -9.58 21.06
C GLU A 189 1.12 -8.86 20.16
N ASP A 190 1.58 -7.99 19.26
CA ASP A 190 0.71 -7.28 18.32
C ASP A 190 0.14 -8.25 17.27
N VAL A 191 0.98 -9.18 16.79
CA VAL A 191 0.55 -10.23 15.86
C VAL A 191 -0.48 -11.12 16.53
N MET A 192 -0.24 -11.59 17.76
CA MET A 192 -1.21 -12.38 18.54
C MET A 192 -2.54 -11.64 18.73
N ARG A 193 -2.49 -10.32 18.99
CA ARG A 193 -3.70 -9.50 19.12
C ARG A 193 -4.53 -9.50 17.84
N VAL A 194 -3.85 -9.37 16.68
CA VAL A 194 -4.51 -9.44 15.36
C VAL A 194 -5.11 -10.82 15.12
N LEU A 195 -4.38 -11.90 15.42
CA LEU A 195 -4.86 -13.27 15.25
C LEU A 195 -6.10 -13.54 16.12
N ARG A 196 -6.09 -13.13 17.39
CA ARG A 196 -7.25 -13.25 18.30
C ARG A 196 -8.45 -12.44 17.79
N HIS A 197 -8.20 -11.24 17.23
CA HIS A 197 -9.27 -10.43 16.64
C HIS A 197 -9.94 -11.17 15.47
N VAL A 198 -9.14 -11.75 14.56
CA VAL A 198 -9.65 -12.52 13.42
C VAL A 198 -10.40 -13.77 13.91
N ALA A 199 -9.84 -14.54 14.84
CA ALA A 199 -10.45 -15.73 15.41
C ALA A 199 -11.81 -15.43 16.06
N LYS A 200 -11.89 -14.32 16.83
CA LYS A 200 -13.14 -13.86 17.45
C LYS A 200 -14.21 -13.51 16.39
N ARG A 201 -13.81 -12.84 15.32
CA ARG A 201 -14.72 -12.50 14.20
C ARG A 201 -15.22 -13.75 13.46
N GLU A 202 -14.39 -14.75 13.34
CA GLU A 202 -14.72 -16.04 12.71
C GLU A 202 -15.35 -17.06 13.69
N LYS A 203 -15.58 -16.65 14.95
CA LYS A 203 -16.26 -17.43 15.98
C LYS A 203 -15.59 -18.78 16.31
N PHE A 204 -14.26 -18.83 16.32
CA PHE A 204 -13.53 -19.99 16.80
C PHE A 204 -12.54 -19.64 17.90
N HIS A 205 -12.27 -20.63 18.77
CA HIS A 205 -11.30 -20.46 19.84
C HIS A 205 -9.89 -20.70 19.33
N LEU A 206 -9.02 -19.73 19.54
CA LEU A 206 -7.59 -19.84 19.22
C LEU A 206 -6.80 -19.95 20.53
N PRO A 207 -6.22 -21.14 20.84
CA PRO A 207 -5.39 -21.32 22.03
C PRO A 207 -4.15 -20.39 21.98
N ASP A 208 -3.72 -19.92 23.16
CA ASP A 208 -2.62 -18.96 23.27
C ASP A 208 -1.28 -19.55 22.84
N ASN A 209 -1.03 -20.83 23.08
CA ASN A 209 0.16 -21.54 22.59
C ASN A 209 0.24 -21.49 21.07
N ILE A 210 -0.84 -21.85 20.37
CA ILE A 210 -0.89 -21.82 18.90
C ILE A 210 -0.74 -20.39 18.39
N SER A 211 -1.40 -19.43 19.01
CA SER A 211 -1.28 -18.03 18.65
C SER A 211 0.17 -17.52 18.78
N SER A 212 0.87 -17.91 19.84
CA SER A 212 2.29 -17.58 20.07
C SER A 212 3.21 -18.23 19.03
N ASP A 213 2.98 -19.52 18.73
CA ASP A 213 3.80 -20.23 17.73
C ASP A 213 3.62 -19.65 16.33
N ILE A 214 2.39 -19.28 15.94
CA ILE A 214 2.13 -18.60 14.67
C ILE A 214 2.86 -17.25 14.63
N ALA A 215 2.80 -16.47 15.72
CA ALA A 215 3.42 -15.14 15.76
C ALA A 215 4.95 -15.24 15.61
N ARG A 216 5.61 -16.14 16.33
CA ARG A 216 7.05 -16.40 16.23
C ARG A 216 7.47 -16.85 14.83
N ASN A 217 6.74 -17.81 14.25
CA ASN A 217 7.03 -18.32 12.91
C ASN A 217 6.77 -17.29 11.80
N ALA A 218 5.92 -16.31 12.05
CA ALA A 218 5.62 -15.25 11.11
C ALA A 218 6.70 -14.16 11.06
N ASP A 219 7.54 -14.03 12.11
CA ASP A 219 8.64 -13.05 12.18
C ASP A 219 8.17 -11.63 11.80
N GLY A 220 7.11 -11.15 12.46
CA GLY A 220 6.54 -9.83 12.22
C GLY A 220 5.80 -9.66 10.88
N ASN A 221 5.61 -10.73 10.12
CA ASN A 221 4.82 -10.71 8.88
C ASN A 221 3.35 -11.07 9.18
N VAL A 222 2.52 -10.04 9.41
CA VAL A 222 1.09 -10.22 9.74
C VAL A 222 0.33 -10.96 8.64
N ARG A 223 0.68 -10.73 7.37
CA ARG A 223 0.04 -11.42 6.25
C ARG A 223 0.28 -12.93 6.34
N LYS A 224 1.54 -13.34 6.57
CA LYS A 224 1.90 -14.75 6.76
C LYS A 224 1.16 -15.36 7.97
N ALA A 225 1.11 -14.64 9.10
CA ALA A 225 0.42 -15.09 10.29
C ALA A 225 -1.07 -15.36 10.04
N ILE A 226 -1.77 -14.45 9.37
CA ILE A 226 -3.20 -14.60 9.07
C ILE A 226 -3.44 -15.74 8.08
N LEU A 227 -2.58 -15.92 7.07
CA LEU A 227 -2.69 -17.05 6.13
C LEU A 227 -2.48 -18.40 6.82
N VAL A 228 -1.50 -18.51 7.74
CA VAL A 228 -1.31 -19.71 8.54
C VAL A 228 -2.53 -19.99 9.42
N LEU A 229 -3.11 -18.97 10.04
CA LEU A 229 -4.34 -19.12 10.82
C LEU A 229 -5.49 -19.66 9.96
N GLU A 230 -5.63 -19.18 8.74
CA GLU A 230 -6.65 -19.65 7.81
C GLU A 230 -6.44 -21.10 7.40
N THR A 231 -5.19 -21.51 7.13
CA THR A 231 -4.88 -22.92 6.79
C THR A 231 -5.13 -23.87 7.95
N LEU A 232 -4.92 -23.48 9.21
CA LEU A 232 -5.20 -24.30 10.38
C LEU A 232 -6.70 -24.56 10.57
N ARG A 233 -7.57 -23.69 10.08
CA ARG A 233 -9.02 -23.88 10.16
C ARG A 233 -9.55 -24.88 9.13
N VAL A 234 -8.96 -24.94 7.95
CA VAL A 234 -9.43 -25.80 6.85
C VAL A 234 -9.46 -27.30 7.21
N PRO A 235 -8.46 -27.90 7.88
CA PRO A 235 -8.48 -29.32 8.26
C PRO A 235 -9.56 -29.70 9.30
N VAL A 236 -9.92 -28.77 10.20
CA VAL A 236 -10.90 -29.03 11.28
C VAL A 236 -12.32 -29.22 10.72
N SER A 237 -12.61 -28.64 9.56
CA SER A 237 -13.93 -28.80 8.94
C SER A 237 -14.12 -30.17 8.24
N TYR A 238 -13.05 -30.94 7.99
CA TYR A 238 -13.13 -32.24 7.37
C TYR A 238 -13.24 -33.41 8.38
N THR A 239 -12.91 -33.19 9.65
CA THR A 239 -12.98 -34.23 10.69
C THR A 239 -14.39 -34.45 11.29
N HIS A 240 -15.38 -33.65 10.91
CA HIS A 240 -16.77 -33.80 11.34
C HIS A 240 -17.68 -34.45 10.29
N LEU A 241 -17.12 -35.06 9.24
CA LEU A 241 -17.86 -35.77 8.19
C LEU A 241 -17.63 -37.29 8.19
N THR A 242 -17.22 -37.87 9.32
CA THR A 242 -17.20 -39.32 9.52
C THR A 242 -18.10 -39.72 10.67
#